data_98d1e6aa7bab0b15aeb2e4e0a8def72f
#
_entry.id   98d1e6aa7bab0b15aeb2e4e0a8def72f
#
_cell.length_a   1.000
_cell.length_b   1.000
_cell.length_c   1.000
_cell.angle_alpha   90.00
_cell.angle_beta   90.00
_cell.angle_gamma   90.00
#
_symmetry.space_group_name_H-M   'P 1'
#
loop_
_entity.id
_entity.type
_entity.pdbx_description
1 polymer ?
#
loop_
_entity_poly.entity_id
_entity_poly.type
_entity_poly.pdbx_seq_one_letter_code
_entity_poly.pdbx_strand_id
1 'polypeptide(L)'
;MRSSDPFKPLMIPRVDFPTMGGRGWFGIPGLRVLFLWSLFLLVGSFSIPAKTTQLLNVSYDPTREFYVEFNAAFAKDWKTKTGEDVRIAQSHGGSGKQARAVIEGLDADVVTLALGYDIDVIAKFGKLLEKDWQGRLPEKSSPYTSTVVFIVRSGNPHRIQDWADLAKPEVEIIMANPKTSGGARWNYLAAYGAALKRHHGDESAARKFLEQFLSNIPVLDSGARGATTTFVQRSMGDVLVAWENEALLVLAENRSKKLELIRPAWSILAEPPVAVVDRTVKKRGTQEVAEAYLKFLYSEIGQELCAKHYFRPRLGAVLSRFQSHFPLMQFFSVDEMFGGWENAHKRHFSEGGVFDQISAEIAGRSR
;
A
#
# COMPACT_ATOMS: atom_id res chain seq x y z
N MET A 1 -13.23 -44.13 -25.10
CA MET A 1 -13.56 -43.64 -26.46
C MET A 1 -13.13 -42.19 -26.57
N ARG A 2 -12.19 -41.97 -27.48
CA ARG A 2 -11.68 -40.69 -28.02
C ARG A 2 -11.36 -39.52 -27.09
N SER A 3 -10.08 -39.47 -26.74
CA SER A 3 -9.26 -38.32 -26.38
C SER A 3 -9.27 -37.27 -27.51
N SER A 4 -9.41 -35.98 -27.18
CA SER A 4 -9.13 -34.87 -28.08
C SER A 4 -8.11 -33.93 -27.36
N ASP A 5 -6.91 -33.94 -27.88
CA ASP A 5 -5.75 -33.15 -27.49
C ASP A 5 -5.86 -31.72 -28.07
N PRO A 6 -5.70 -30.63 -27.29
CA PRO A 6 -5.89 -29.26 -27.77
C PRO A 6 -4.60 -28.50 -28.15
N PHE A 7 -3.49 -29.16 -28.49
CA PHE A 7 -2.27 -28.47 -28.95
C PHE A 7 -1.92 -28.84 -30.40
N LYS A 8 -2.50 -28.12 -31.40
CA LYS A 8 -1.99 -28.05 -32.77
C LYS A 8 -1.32 -26.70 -33.00
N PRO A 9 -0.05 -26.66 -33.47
CA PRO A 9 0.60 -25.39 -33.81
C PRO A 9 0.10 -24.87 -35.16
N LEU A 10 -0.18 -23.54 -35.20
CA LEU A 10 -0.51 -22.81 -36.43
C LEU A 10 0.71 -22.73 -37.33
N MET A 11 0.57 -23.20 -38.58
CA MET A 11 1.54 -22.99 -39.66
C MET A 11 1.44 -21.56 -40.20
N ILE A 12 2.58 -20.87 -40.25
CA ILE A 12 2.74 -19.56 -40.92
C ILE A 12 3.15 -19.86 -42.38
N PRO A 13 2.48 -19.28 -43.40
CA PRO A 13 2.88 -19.44 -44.79
C PRO A 13 4.17 -18.69 -45.14
N ARG A 14 5.06 -19.35 -45.84
CA ARG A 14 6.28 -18.76 -46.44
C ARG A 14 5.88 -17.85 -47.60
N VAL A 15 6.44 -16.65 -47.60
CA VAL A 15 6.38 -15.70 -48.73
C VAL A 15 7.66 -15.86 -49.53
N ASP A 16 7.53 -16.32 -50.78
CA ASP A 16 8.65 -16.43 -51.73
C ASP A 16 8.87 -15.09 -52.41
N PHE A 17 10.14 -14.64 -52.42
CA PHE A 17 10.59 -13.49 -53.23
C PHE A 17 11.09 -13.95 -54.59
N PRO A 18 10.69 -13.27 -55.69
CA PRO A 18 11.22 -13.62 -57.02
C PRO A 18 12.63 -13.05 -57.22
N THR A 19 13.52 -13.91 -57.66
CA THR A 19 14.86 -13.55 -58.18
C THR A 19 14.77 -13.00 -59.59
N MET A 20 15.17 -11.73 -59.77
CA MET A 20 15.37 -11.18 -61.13
C MET A 20 16.81 -11.41 -61.57
N GLY A 21 16.94 -12.23 -62.59
CA GLY A 21 18.17 -12.49 -63.32
C GLY A 21 18.53 -11.31 -64.26
N GLY A 22 19.85 -11.05 -64.36
CA GLY A 22 20.42 -9.99 -65.17
C GLY A 22 20.45 -10.28 -66.68
N ARG A 23 20.44 -9.25 -67.43
CA ARG A 23 21.12 -9.19 -68.78
C ARG A 23 21.52 -7.74 -69.09
N GLY A 24 22.79 -7.57 -69.44
CA GLY A 24 23.40 -6.33 -69.82
C GLY A 24 23.01 -5.83 -71.21
N TRP A 25 23.29 -4.57 -71.48
CA TRP A 25 23.57 -4.05 -72.84
C TRP A 25 24.31 -2.71 -72.80
N PHE A 26 25.43 -2.70 -73.46
CA PHE A 26 26.21 -1.73 -74.27
C PHE A 26 26.01 -0.20 -74.10
N GLY A 27 27.17 0.44 -74.14
CA GLY A 27 27.44 1.84 -73.98
C GLY A 27 27.19 2.73 -75.22
N ILE A 28 27.23 4.06 -74.98
CA ILE A 28 27.55 5.14 -75.91
C ILE A 28 28.30 6.25 -75.13
N PRO A 29 29.32 6.91 -75.69
CA PRO A 29 30.17 7.87 -74.99
C PRO A 29 29.71 9.31 -75.20
N GLY A 30 29.93 10.15 -74.24
CA GLY A 30 30.18 11.57 -74.40
C GLY A 30 29.04 12.53 -74.12
N LEU A 31 29.01 13.04 -72.89
CA LEU A 31 28.69 14.44 -72.60
C LEU A 31 29.19 14.80 -71.19
N ARG A 32 30.17 15.70 -71.12
CA ARG A 32 30.63 16.30 -69.87
C ARG A 32 29.56 17.24 -69.36
N VAL A 33 28.81 16.88 -68.33
CA VAL A 33 27.95 17.76 -67.56
C VAL A 33 28.49 17.84 -66.16
N LEU A 34 28.96 19.02 -65.79
CA LEU A 34 29.32 19.39 -64.42
C LEU A 34 28.09 19.27 -63.55
N PHE A 35 27.97 18.18 -62.76
CA PHE A 35 26.99 18.08 -61.67
C PHE A 35 27.63 18.63 -60.41
N LEU A 36 27.21 19.82 -60.01
CA LEU A 36 27.37 20.37 -58.67
C LEU A 36 26.70 19.41 -57.68
N TRP A 37 27.52 18.74 -56.91
CA TRP A 37 27.08 17.94 -55.75
C TRP A 37 26.62 18.90 -54.67
N SER A 38 25.32 19.22 -54.62
CA SER A 38 24.65 19.72 -53.44
C SER A 38 24.44 18.53 -52.48
N LEU A 39 25.42 18.38 -51.59
CA LEU A 39 25.35 17.44 -50.49
C LEU A 39 24.26 17.96 -49.52
N PHE A 40 23.01 17.54 -49.74
CA PHE A 40 21.94 17.70 -48.75
C PHE A 40 22.26 16.72 -47.59
N LEU A 41 22.89 17.25 -46.51
CA LEU A 41 22.97 16.61 -45.24
C LEU A 41 21.54 16.43 -44.71
N LEU A 42 20.89 15.35 -45.06
CA LEU A 42 19.72 14.86 -44.34
C LEU A 42 20.23 14.47 -42.94
N VAL A 43 20.23 15.44 -42.02
CA VAL A 43 20.30 15.16 -40.59
C VAL A 43 18.98 14.48 -40.22
N GLY A 44 18.88 13.20 -40.49
CA GLY A 44 17.82 12.38 -39.95
C GLY A 44 17.92 12.47 -38.43
N SER A 45 16.97 13.16 -37.82
CA SER A 45 16.77 13.10 -36.37
C SER A 45 16.48 11.64 -36.00
N PHE A 46 17.53 10.88 -35.70
CA PHE A 46 17.37 9.60 -35.04
C PHE A 46 16.80 9.92 -33.65
N SER A 47 15.48 9.89 -33.55
CA SER A 47 14.82 9.84 -32.24
C SER A 47 15.23 8.52 -31.60
N ILE A 48 16.25 8.55 -30.76
CA ILE A 48 16.56 7.43 -29.87
C ILE A 48 15.26 7.20 -29.07
N PRO A 49 14.66 6.00 -29.11
CA PRO A 49 13.48 5.74 -28.33
C PRO A 49 13.81 6.07 -26.87
N ALA A 50 13.06 6.97 -26.28
CA ALA A 50 13.25 7.38 -24.90
C ALA A 50 13.18 6.11 -24.02
N LYS A 51 14.27 5.83 -23.32
CA LYS A 51 14.36 4.66 -22.44
C LYS A 51 13.29 4.80 -21.34
N THR A 52 12.24 3.98 -21.41
CA THR A 52 11.22 3.98 -20.37
C THR A 52 11.78 3.27 -19.14
N THR A 53 11.98 4.02 -18.08
CA THR A 53 12.40 3.46 -16.80
C THR A 53 11.20 2.77 -16.11
N GLN A 54 11.43 1.58 -15.55
CA GLN A 54 10.40 0.85 -14.81
C GLN A 54 10.74 0.79 -13.33
N LEU A 55 9.79 1.19 -12.49
CA LEU A 55 9.83 1.02 -11.04
C LEU A 55 8.85 -0.06 -10.61
N LEU A 56 9.17 -0.78 -9.54
CA LEU A 56 8.24 -1.61 -8.80
C LEU A 56 8.01 -1.03 -7.39
N ASN A 57 6.78 -0.59 -7.12
CA ASN A 57 6.32 -0.23 -5.78
C ASN A 57 5.63 -1.44 -5.13
N VAL A 58 6.17 -1.92 -4.03
CA VAL A 58 5.59 -2.99 -3.21
C VAL A 58 4.88 -2.36 -2.02
N SER A 59 3.54 -2.51 -1.98
CA SER A 59 2.66 -1.79 -1.06
C SER A 59 1.68 -2.72 -0.35
N TYR A 60 0.91 -2.18 0.61
CA TYR A 60 -0.14 -2.89 1.32
C TYR A 60 -1.54 -2.58 0.75
N ASP A 61 -2.52 -3.46 1.02
CA ASP A 61 -3.82 -3.46 0.33
C ASP A 61 -4.58 -2.12 0.32
N PRO A 62 -4.70 -1.36 1.40
CA PRO A 62 -5.47 -0.11 1.45
C PRO A 62 -5.02 1.00 0.51
N THR A 63 -3.84 0.90 -0.09
CA THR A 63 -3.26 1.95 -0.94
C THR A 63 -3.48 1.74 -2.44
N ARG A 64 -4.21 0.72 -2.86
CA ARG A 64 -4.38 0.36 -4.28
C ARG A 64 -4.88 1.52 -5.13
N GLU A 65 -5.99 2.10 -4.74
CA GLU A 65 -6.66 3.17 -5.48
C GLU A 65 -5.81 4.45 -5.45
N PHE A 66 -5.21 4.74 -4.31
CA PHE A 66 -4.30 5.87 -4.14
C PHE A 66 -3.12 5.80 -5.12
N TYR A 67 -2.39 4.67 -5.16
CA TYR A 67 -1.22 4.55 -6.02
C TYR A 67 -1.55 4.47 -7.51
N VAL A 68 -2.76 4.12 -7.92
CA VAL A 68 -3.16 4.23 -9.34
C VAL A 68 -3.09 5.68 -9.79
N GLU A 69 -3.70 6.59 -9.04
CA GLU A 69 -3.74 8.01 -9.38
C GLU A 69 -2.38 8.71 -9.13
N PHE A 70 -1.73 8.38 -8.02
CA PHE A 70 -0.42 8.91 -7.66
C PHE A 70 0.64 8.58 -8.72
N ASN A 71 0.69 7.33 -9.20
CA ASN A 71 1.65 6.91 -10.22
C ASN A 71 1.46 7.66 -11.54
N ALA A 72 0.22 7.90 -11.94
CA ALA A 72 -0.07 8.69 -13.14
C ALA A 72 0.39 10.14 -12.99
N ALA A 73 0.15 10.76 -11.82
CA ALA A 73 0.58 12.11 -11.51
C ALA A 73 2.12 12.23 -11.47
N PHE A 74 2.78 11.28 -10.79
CA PHE A 74 4.24 11.24 -10.73
C PHE A 74 4.88 11.05 -12.12
N ALA A 75 4.37 10.11 -12.92
CA ALA A 75 4.91 9.86 -14.27
C ALA A 75 4.81 11.11 -15.15
N LYS A 76 3.72 11.88 -15.04
CA LYS A 76 3.56 13.17 -15.73
C LYS A 76 4.56 14.21 -15.23
N ASP A 77 4.73 14.36 -13.92
CA ASP A 77 5.67 15.30 -13.31
C ASP A 77 7.11 14.97 -13.68
N TRP A 78 7.49 13.69 -13.59
CA TRP A 78 8.81 13.20 -13.97
C TRP A 78 9.12 13.50 -15.42
N LYS A 79 8.21 13.18 -16.34
CA LYS A 79 8.37 13.48 -17.77
C LYS A 79 8.52 14.97 -18.04
N THR A 80 7.75 15.80 -17.33
CA THR A 80 7.84 17.27 -17.50
C THR A 80 9.19 17.82 -17.04
N LYS A 81 9.78 17.24 -15.97
CA LYS A 81 11.04 17.70 -15.38
C LYS A 81 12.28 17.17 -16.10
N THR A 82 12.22 15.93 -16.57
CA THR A 82 13.40 15.21 -17.08
C THR A 82 13.34 14.89 -18.58
N GLY A 83 12.14 14.90 -19.17
CA GLY A 83 11.90 14.41 -20.54
C GLY A 83 11.79 12.88 -20.62
N GLU A 84 12.02 12.15 -19.53
CA GLU A 84 12.02 10.68 -19.51
C GLU A 84 10.65 10.10 -19.17
N ASP A 85 10.33 8.97 -19.80
CA ASP A 85 9.14 8.20 -19.45
C ASP A 85 9.43 7.22 -18.30
N VAL A 86 8.54 7.16 -17.32
CA VAL A 86 8.59 6.19 -16.23
C VAL A 86 7.28 5.40 -16.14
N ARG A 87 7.39 4.11 -15.93
CA ARG A 87 6.25 3.22 -15.65
C ARG A 87 6.41 2.61 -14.26
N ILE A 88 5.41 2.77 -13.42
CA ILE A 88 5.40 2.22 -12.07
C ILE A 88 4.49 1.00 -12.03
N ALA A 89 5.07 -0.18 -11.83
CA ALA A 89 4.35 -1.39 -11.51
C ALA A 89 4.04 -1.45 -10.00
N GLN A 90 2.98 -2.15 -9.64
CA GLN A 90 2.54 -2.26 -8.25
C GLN A 90 2.36 -3.71 -7.84
N SER A 91 2.78 -4.03 -6.61
CA SER A 91 2.41 -5.27 -5.92
C SER A 91 1.69 -4.90 -4.63
N HIS A 92 0.49 -5.45 -4.41
CA HIS A 92 -0.31 -5.19 -3.22
C HIS A 92 -0.66 -6.48 -2.49
N GLY A 93 -0.70 -6.42 -1.16
CA GLY A 93 -1.05 -7.54 -0.31
C GLY A 93 -0.95 -7.17 1.17
N GLY A 94 -1.03 -8.14 2.06
CA GLY A 94 -0.75 -7.91 3.48
C GLY A 94 0.70 -7.43 3.67
N SER A 95 0.91 -6.38 4.46
CA SER A 95 2.21 -5.68 4.61
C SER A 95 3.36 -6.63 4.96
N GLY A 96 3.23 -7.47 5.99
CA GLY A 96 4.25 -8.45 6.34
C GLY A 96 4.49 -9.54 5.27
N LYS A 97 3.45 -9.88 4.47
CA LYS A 97 3.60 -10.79 3.32
C LYS A 97 4.41 -10.12 2.20
N GLN A 98 4.17 -8.83 1.96
CA GLN A 98 4.92 -8.04 0.99
C GLN A 98 6.39 -7.88 1.41
N ALA A 99 6.65 -7.58 2.69
CA ALA A 99 8.01 -7.52 3.21
C ALA A 99 8.77 -8.85 2.99
N ARG A 100 8.11 -9.97 3.24
CA ARG A 100 8.68 -11.31 3.03
C ARG A 100 8.97 -11.57 1.57
N ALA A 101 8.06 -11.23 0.66
CA ALA A 101 8.26 -11.38 -0.78
C ALA A 101 9.50 -10.58 -1.27
N VAL A 102 9.73 -9.38 -0.74
CA VAL A 102 10.92 -8.58 -1.06
C VAL A 102 12.20 -9.27 -0.54
N ILE A 103 12.18 -9.83 0.67
CA ILE A 103 13.31 -10.59 1.22
C ILE A 103 13.60 -11.84 0.38
N GLU A 104 12.57 -12.50 -0.11
CA GLU A 104 12.64 -13.72 -0.92
C GLU A 104 12.98 -13.45 -2.40
N GLY A 105 13.20 -12.20 -2.79
CA GLY A 105 13.74 -11.84 -4.11
C GLY A 105 12.78 -11.09 -5.04
N LEU A 106 11.65 -10.57 -4.57
CA LEU A 106 10.86 -9.63 -5.35
C LEU A 106 11.64 -8.32 -5.50
N ASP A 107 12.11 -8.02 -6.71
CA ASP A 107 12.97 -6.87 -7.04
C ASP A 107 12.21 -5.53 -6.93
N ALA A 108 11.79 -5.17 -5.70
CA ALA A 108 11.14 -3.90 -5.41
C ALA A 108 12.14 -2.74 -5.47
N ASP A 109 11.80 -1.65 -6.17
CA ASP A 109 12.58 -0.41 -6.13
C ASP A 109 12.24 0.40 -4.88
N VAL A 110 10.97 0.42 -4.52
CA VAL A 110 10.47 1.08 -3.32
C VAL A 110 9.47 0.19 -2.59
N VAL A 111 9.43 0.34 -1.28
CA VAL A 111 8.43 -0.28 -0.40
C VAL A 111 7.63 0.82 0.27
N THR A 112 6.30 0.65 0.31
CA THR A 112 5.35 1.57 0.94
C THR A 112 4.42 0.74 1.79
N LEU A 113 4.88 0.39 3.01
CA LEU A 113 4.27 -0.64 3.85
C LEU A 113 3.44 -0.04 5.00
N ALA A 114 2.65 -0.88 5.66
CA ALA A 114 1.79 -0.42 6.75
C ALA A 114 2.56 -0.11 8.05
N LEU A 115 3.72 -0.73 8.26
CA LEU A 115 4.45 -0.71 9.53
C LEU A 115 5.94 -0.44 9.32
N GLY A 116 6.54 0.37 10.20
CA GLY A 116 8.00 0.51 10.28
C GLY A 116 8.69 -0.84 10.48
N TYR A 117 8.15 -1.70 11.35
CA TYR A 117 8.68 -3.04 11.60
C TYR A 117 8.83 -3.89 10.32
N ASP A 118 7.89 -3.81 9.38
CA ASP A 118 7.96 -4.59 8.14
C ASP A 118 9.13 -4.13 7.25
N ILE A 119 9.48 -2.83 7.26
CA ILE A 119 10.67 -2.31 6.58
C ILE A 119 11.94 -2.66 7.36
N ASP A 120 11.92 -2.58 8.69
CA ASP A 120 13.04 -3.01 9.54
C ASP A 120 13.42 -4.48 9.31
N VAL A 121 12.42 -5.34 9.08
CA VAL A 121 12.64 -6.76 8.74
C VAL A 121 13.36 -6.90 7.39
N ILE A 122 13.00 -6.08 6.38
CA ILE A 122 13.69 -6.07 5.08
C ILE A 122 15.14 -5.58 5.26
N ALA A 123 15.38 -4.57 6.08
CA ALA A 123 16.71 -4.07 6.39
C ALA A 123 17.55 -5.11 7.15
N LYS A 124 16.99 -5.70 8.20
CA LYS A 124 17.69 -6.59 9.12
C LYS A 124 18.00 -7.96 8.51
N PHE A 125 17.00 -8.59 7.92
CA PHE A 125 17.10 -9.96 7.42
C PHE A 125 17.39 -10.03 5.91
N GLY A 126 16.77 -9.14 5.12
CA GLY A 126 17.04 -9.03 3.69
C GLY A 126 18.38 -8.35 3.39
N LYS A 127 18.86 -7.48 4.27
CA LYS A 127 20.04 -6.61 4.04
C LYS A 127 19.93 -5.85 2.70
N LEU A 128 18.71 -5.44 2.36
CA LEU A 128 18.38 -4.81 1.08
C LEU A 128 18.38 -3.29 1.15
N LEU A 129 18.26 -2.72 2.35
CA LEU A 129 18.37 -1.29 2.63
C LEU A 129 19.08 -1.06 3.96
N GLU A 130 19.59 0.15 4.15
CA GLU A 130 20.32 0.53 5.37
C GLU A 130 19.36 0.71 6.56
N LYS A 131 19.89 0.60 7.78
CA LYS A 131 19.10 0.66 9.01
C LYS A 131 18.55 2.05 9.31
N ASP A 132 19.16 3.10 8.76
CA ASP A 132 18.78 4.51 8.93
C ASP A 132 17.68 4.98 7.96
N TRP A 133 17.03 4.07 7.27
CA TRP A 133 16.03 4.35 6.24
C TRP A 133 14.94 5.35 6.71
N GLN A 134 14.54 5.32 7.98
CA GLN A 134 13.54 6.23 8.53
C GLN A 134 13.97 7.70 8.54
N GLY A 135 15.26 7.96 8.66
CA GLY A 135 15.81 9.32 8.68
C GLY A 135 15.96 9.97 7.30
N ARG A 136 15.71 9.24 6.22
CA ARG A 136 15.98 9.72 4.85
C ARG A 136 14.91 10.64 4.27
N LEU A 137 13.68 10.56 4.79
CA LEU A 137 12.56 11.41 4.38
C LEU A 137 11.91 12.05 5.61
N PRO A 138 11.18 13.17 5.44
CA PRO A 138 10.49 13.82 6.55
C PRO A 138 9.55 12.89 7.32
N GLU A 139 9.22 13.26 8.55
CA GLU A 139 8.24 12.58 9.39
C GLU A 139 8.56 11.08 9.57
N LYS A 140 9.83 10.75 9.82
CA LYS A 140 10.31 9.35 9.91
C LYS A 140 9.94 8.51 8.69
N SER A 141 10.04 9.11 7.49
CA SER A 141 9.65 8.51 6.21
C SER A 141 8.16 8.11 6.11
N SER A 142 7.27 8.80 6.84
CA SER A 142 5.83 8.59 6.81
C SER A 142 5.12 9.78 6.16
N PRO A 143 4.83 9.73 4.84
CA PRO A 143 4.33 10.89 4.08
C PRO A 143 2.89 11.27 4.39
N TYR A 144 2.11 10.39 4.97
CA TYR A 144 0.71 10.58 5.36
C TYR A 144 0.41 9.77 6.60
N THR A 145 -0.75 10.03 7.21
CA THR A 145 -1.22 9.28 8.36
C THR A 145 -2.63 8.76 8.15
N SER A 146 -3.07 7.88 9.02
CA SER A 146 -4.45 7.45 9.18
C SER A 146 -4.69 7.19 10.67
N THR A 147 -5.86 6.68 10.98
CA THR A 147 -6.20 6.25 12.34
C THR A 147 -7.20 5.10 12.28
N VAL A 148 -7.54 4.53 13.43
CA VAL A 148 -8.52 3.45 13.52
C VAL A 148 -9.87 4.04 13.96
N VAL A 149 -10.91 3.64 13.24
CA VAL A 149 -12.30 4.05 13.45
C VAL A 149 -13.22 2.84 13.34
N PHE A 150 -14.51 3.03 13.58
CA PHE A 150 -15.52 1.98 13.46
C PHE A 150 -16.52 2.31 12.37
N ILE A 151 -16.95 1.30 11.61
CA ILE A 151 -18.14 1.37 10.78
C ILE A 151 -19.23 0.52 11.44
N VAL A 152 -20.40 1.11 11.67
CA VAL A 152 -21.54 0.42 12.26
C VAL A 152 -22.70 0.35 11.28
N ARG A 153 -23.67 -0.52 11.57
CA ARG A 153 -24.91 -0.63 10.82
C ARG A 153 -25.77 0.62 10.97
N SER A 154 -26.67 0.84 10.00
CA SER A 154 -27.60 1.97 10.03
C SER A 154 -28.37 2.07 11.33
N GLY A 155 -28.40 3.29 11.89
CA GLY A 155 -29.08 3.59 13.15
C GLY A 155 -28.31 3.14 14.39
N ASN A 156 -27.09 2.60 14.22
CA ASN A 156 -26.22 2.18 15.31
C ASN A 156 -26.96 1.40 16.43
N PRO A 157 -27.49 0.19 16.13
CA PRO A 157 -28.40 -0.55 17.05
C PRO A 157 -27.79 -0.81 18.42
N HIS A 158 -26.48 -1.04 18.49
CA HIS A 158 -25.76 -1.31 19.75
C HIS A 158 -25.23 -0.05 20.43
N ARG A 159 -25.57 1.16 19.92
CA ARG A 159 -25.14 2.45 20.45
C ARG A 159 -23.64 2.53 20.70
N ILE A 160 -22.86 2.07 19.72
CA ILE A 160 -21.40 2.09 19.76
C ILE A 160 -20.92 3.54 19.67
N GLN A 161 -20.14 3.99 20.64
CA GLN A 161 -19.55 5.33 20.70
C GLN A 161 -18.05 5.30 20.88
N ASP A 162 -17.53 4.29 21.60
CA ASP A 162 -16.11 4.18 21.93
C ASP A 162 -15.69 2.70 22.06
N TRP A 163 -14.39 2.48 22.23
CA TRP A 163 -13.77 1.16 22.37
C TRP A 163 -14.44 0.27 23.42
N ALA A 164 -14.85 0.85 24.55
CA ALA A 164 -15.48 0.07 25.63
C ALA A 164 -16.78 -0.62 25.18
N ASP A 165 -17.50 -0.03 24.21
CA ASP A 165 -18.72 -0.61 23.70
C ASP A 165 -18.47 -1.89 22.90
N LEU A 166 -17.25 -2.04 22.34
CA LEU A 166 -16.86 -3.20 21.56
C LEU A 166 -16.59 -4.44 22.45
N ALA A 167 -16.45 -4.26 23.77
CA ALA A 167 -16.29 -5.37 24.71
C ALA A 167 -17.64 -5.90 25.25
N LYS A 168 -18.79 -5.33 24.83
CA LYS A 168 -20.10 -5.85 25.20
C LYS A 168 -20.35 -7.20 24.53
N PRO A 169 -20.84 -8.22 25.25
CA PRO A 169 -20.95 -9.57 24.71
C PRO A 169 -21.95 -9.73 23.55
N GLU A 170 -22.88 -8.79 23.39
CA GLU A 170 -23.85 -8.77 22.29
C GLU A 170 -23.33 -8.12 21.00
N VAL A 171 -22.06 -7.64 20.96
CA VAL A 171 -21.50 -6.92 19.81
C VAL A 171 -20.58 -7.86 19.03
N GLU A 172 -20.92 -8.16 17.80
CA GLU A 172 -20.03 -8.88 16.88
C GLU A 172 -19.11 -7.92 16.10
N ILE A 173 -17.80 -8.16 16.23
CA ILE A 173 -16.76 -7.33 15.62
C ILE A 173 -16.18 -8.04 14.39
N ILE A 174 -16.07 -7.33 13.28
CA ILE A 174 -15.30 -7.77 12.11
C ILE A 174 -13.97 -7.01 12.08
N MET A 175 -12.88 -7.75 11.97
CA MET A 175 -11.53 -7.21 11.90
C MET A 175 -10.61 -8.16 11.15
N ALA A 176 -9.55 -7.65 10.53
CA ALA A 176 -8.50 -8.48 9.95
C ALA A 176 -7.58 -9.08 11.04
N ASN A 177 -6.87 -10.15 10.69
CA ASN A 177 -5.98 -10.86 11.60
C ASN A 177 -4.63 -10.15 11.76
N PRO A 178 -4.21 -9.77 12.98
CA PRO A 178 -2.91 -9.14 13.24
C PRO A 178 -1.68 -9.99 12.87
N LYS A 179 -1.85 -11.30 12.73
CA LYS A 179 -0.74 -12.19 12.29
C LYS A 179 -0.47 -12.09 10.79
N THR A 180 -1.46 -11.68 9.99
CA THR A 180 -1.35 -11.64 8.52
C THR A 180 -1.46 -10.24 7.93
N SER A 181 -2.13 -9.31 8.63
CA SER A 181 -2.39 -7.94 8.20
C SER A 181 -1.64 -6.92 9.05
N GLY A 182 -0.79 -6.11 8.42
CA GLY A 182 -0.15 -4.98 9.10
C GLY A 182 -1.18 -3.95 9.59
N GLY A 183 -2.21 -3.65 8.80
CA GLY A 183 -3.31 -2.77 9.23
C GLY A 183 -4.02 -3.27 10.48
N ALA A 184 -4.21 -4.57 10.62
CA ALA A 184 -4.83 -5.17 11.80
C ALA A 184 -3.96 -5.07 13.07
N ARG A 185 -2.62 -5.00 12.94
CA ARG A 185 -1.75 -4.71 14.08
C ARG A 185 -2.00 -3.32 14.64
N TRP A 186 -2.25 -2.34 13.79
CA TRP A 186 -2.68 -1.01 14.21
C TRP A 186 -4.05 -1.05 14.91
N ASN A 187 -5.02 -1.82 14.39
CA ASN A 187 -6.34 -1.95 15.00
C ASN A 187 -6.24 -2.55 16.42
N TYR A 188 -5.45 -3.60 16.57
CA TYR A 188 -5.18 -4.23 17.86
C TYR A 188 -4.50 -3.27 18.85
N LEU A 189 -3.44 -2.56 18.41
CA LEU A 189 -2.74 -1.61 19.26
C LEU A 189 -3.61 -0.39 19.60
N ALA A 190 -4.51 0.03 18.69
CA ALA A 190 -5.48 1.08 18.95
C ALA A 190 -6.44 0.67 20.09
N ALA A 191 -6.97 -0.56 20.04
CA ALA A 191 -7.84 -1.10 21.08
C ALA A 191 -7.11 -1.22 22.43
N TYR A 192 -5.92 -1.78 22.45
CA TYR A 192 -5.14 -1.95 23.67
C TYR A 192 -4.67 -0.61 24.27
N GLY A 193 -4.17 0.32 23.43
CA GLY A 193 -3.71 1.63 23.86
C GLY A 193 -4.87 2.51 24.39
N ALA A 194 -6.04 2.45 23.74
CA ALA A 194 -7.23 3.13 24.25
C ALA A 194 -7.67 2.58 25.62
N ALA A 195 -7.58 1.25 25.82
CA ALA A 195 -7.85 0.66 27.12
C ALA A 195 -6.82 1.09 28.19
N LEU A 196 -5.53 1.17 27.84
CA LEU A 196 -4.51 1.71 28.74
C LEU A 196 -4.80 3.17 29.13
N LYS A 197 -5.20 4.01 28.16
CA LYS A 197 -5.61 5.40 28.44
C LYS A 197 -6.81 5.45 29.37
N ARG A 198 -7.85 4.64 29.12
CA ARG A 198 -9.07 4.58 29.92
C ARG A 198 -8.80 4.11 31.36
N HIS A 199 -7.88 3.17 31.54
CA HIS A 199 -7.56 2.57 32.84
C HIS A 199 -6.26 3.14 33.46
N HIS A 200 -5.85 4.35 33.06
CA HIS A 200 -4.70 5.07 33.62
C HIS A 200 -3.41 4.25 33.65
N GLY A 201 -3.17 3.41 32.64
CA GLY A 201 -1.99 2.57 32.52
C GLY A 201 -2.09 1.20 33.17
N ASP A 202 -3.22 0.81 33.74
CA ASP A 202 -3.44 -0.51 34.29
C ASP A 202 -3.46 -1.59 33.17
N GLU A 203 -2.34 -2.30 33.05
CA GLU A 203 -2.16 -3.34 32.02
C GLU A 203 -3.07 -4.56 32.24
N SER A 204 -3.44 -4.87 33.49
CA SER A 204 -4.34 -5.99 33.79
C SER A 204 -5.74 -5.69 33.29
N ALA A 205 -6.24 -4.47 33.56
CA ALA A 205 -7.53 -4.00 33.07
C ALA A 205 -7.55 -3.90 31.55
N ALA A 206 -6.47 -3.39 30.94
CA ALA A 206 -6.34 -3.31 29.48
C ALA A 206 -6.29 -4.70 28.82
N ARG A 207 -5.59 -5.67 29.41
CA ARG A 207 -5.59 -7.06 28.94
C ARG A 207 -6.99 -7.70 29.02
N LYS A 208 -7.69 -7.49 30.12
CA LYS A 208 -9.07 -7.99 30.31
C LYS A 208 -10.02 -7.41 29.25
N PHE A 209 -9.92 -6.11 29.00
CA PHE A 209 -10.67 -5.46 27.91
C PHE A 209 -10.37 -6.11 26.57
N LEU A 210 -9.06 -6.29 26.25
CA LEU A 210 -8.64 -6.86 24.98
C LEU A 210 -9.12 -8.30 24.80
N GLU A 211 -9.17 -9.08 25.89
CA GLU A 211 -9.73 -10.42 25.90
C GLU A 211 -11.22 -10.42 25.52
N GLN A 212 -12.01 -9.53 26.12
CA GLN A 212 -13.44 -9.37 25.79
C GLN A 212 -13.61 -8.90 24.34
N PHE A 213 -12.82 -7.91 23.92
CA PHE A 213 -12.82 -7.40 22.54
C PHE A 213 -12.52 -8.50 21.52
N LEU A 214 -11.48 -9.31 21.75
CA LEU A 214 -11.11 -10.40 20.84
C LEU A 214 -12.11 -11.55 20.86
N SER A 215 -12.78 -11.80 21.98
CA SER A 215 -13.84 -12.82 22.09
C SER A 215 -15.06 -12.47 21.24
N ASN A 216 -15.28 -11.20 20.94
CA ASN A 216 -16.39 -10.72 20.14
C ASN A 216 -16.08 -10.76 18.61
N ILE A 217 -14.94 -11.31 18.21
CA ILE A 217 -14.54 -11.42 16.80
C ILE A 217 -14.78 -12.85 16.30
N PRO A 218 -15.87 -13.13 15.59
CA PRO A 218 -16.20 -14.48 15.13
C PRO A 218 -15.27 -14.95 14.00
N VAL A 219 -14.73 -14.01 13.20
CA VAL A 219 -13.86 -14.30 12.04
C VAL A 219 -12.74 -13.28 11.95
N LEU A 220 -11.51 -13.76 11.86
CA LEU A 220 -10.33 -12.96 11.57
C LEU A 220 -9.96 -13.13 10.08
N ASP A 221 -10.36 -12.18 9.25
CA ASP A 221 -10.02 -12.18 7.83
C ASP A 221 -8.51 -11.97 7.60
N SER A 222 -7.97 -12.51 6.50
CA SER A 222 -6.53 -12.44 6.21
C SER A 222 -5.99 -11.02 5.95
N GLY A 223 -6.86 -10.06 5.64
CA GLY A 223 -6.51 -8.67 5.36
C GLY A 223 -7.72 -7.75 5.41
N ALA A 224 -7.47 -6.44 5.35
CA ALA A 224 -8.49 -5.41 5.49
C ALA A 224 -9.62 -5.54 4.46
N ARG A 225 -9.29 -5.82 3.18
CA ARG A 225 -10.31 -6.06 2.13
C ARG A 225 -11.21 -7.27 2.43
N GLY A 226 -10.65 -8.34 3.00
CA GLY A 226 -11.43 -9.48 3.47
C GLY A 226 -12.44 -9.06 4.53
N ALA A 227 -11.99 -8.36 5.58
CA ALA A 227 -12.85 -7.86 6.64
C ALA A 227 -13.95 -6.93 6.11
N THR A 228 -13.61 -6.01 5.19
CA THR A 228 -14.59 -5.16 4.51
C THR A 228 -15.63 -5.99 3.74
N THR A 229 -15.19 -7.00 3.00
CA THR A 229 -16.09 -7.90 2.25
C THR A 229 -17.01 -8.67 3.21
N THR A 230 -16.48 -9.20 4.30
CA THR A 230 -17.25 -9.92 5.32
C THR A 230 -18.30 -9.00 5.95
N PHE A 231 -17.94 -7.78 6.31
CA PHE A 231 -18.88 -6.83 6.89
C PHE A 231 -19.89 -6.30 5.85
N VAL A 232 -19.41 -5.75 4.72
CA VAL A 232 -20.27 -5.01 3.78
C VAL A 232 -21.09 -5.94 2.89
N GLN A 233 -20.43 -6.95 2.28
CA GLN A 233 -21.09 -7.80 1.28
C GLN A 233 -21.80 -8.99 1.89
N ARG A 234 -21.17 -9.66 2.87
CA ARG A 234 -21.78 -10.81 3.55
C ARG A 234 -22.72 -10.40 4.69
N SER A 235 -22.74 -9.11 5.04
CA SER A 235 -23.59 -8.54 6.10
C SER A 235 -23.37 -9.19 7.48
N MET A 236 -22.15 -9.67 7.76
CA MET A 236 -21.77 -10.25 9.05
C MET A 236 -21.26 -9.17 10.01
N GLY A 237 -21.51 -9.38 11.30
CA GLY A 237 -21.07 -8.51 12.39
C GLY A 237 -21.83 -7.17 12.48
N ASP A 238 -21.68 -6.54 13.61
CA ASP A 238 -22.30 -5.26 13.94
C ASP A 238 -21.37 -4.08 13.70
N VAL A 239 -20.07 -4.30 13.89
CA VAL A 239 -19.02 -3.29 13.81
C VAL A 239 -17.86 -3.80 12.97
N LEU A 240 -17.40 -2.98 12.03
CA LEU A 240 -16.10 -3.17 11.36
C LEU A 240 -15.07 -2.22 11.98
N VAL A 241 -14.00 -2.76 12.54
CA VAL A 241 -12.84 -1.98 12.99
C VAL A 241 -11.86 -1.85 11.82
N ALA A 242 -11.70 -0.63 11.33
CA ALA A 242 -10.95 -0.33 10.11
C ALA A 242 -10.11 0.94 10.23
N TRP A 243 -9.20 1.12 9.30
CA TRP A 243 -8.53 2.40 9.14
C TRP A 243 -9.50 3.45 8.59
N GLU A 244 -9.29 4.73 8.97
CA GLU A 244 -10.16 5.84 8.58
C GLU A 244 -10.28 6.00 7.06
N ASN A 245 -9.16 5.86 6.33
CA ASN A 245 -9.19 5.94 4.87
C ASN A 245 -10.03 4.81 4.23
N GLU A 246 -9.95 3.59 4.73
CA GLU A 246 -10.79 2.49 4.24
C GLU A 246 -12.25 2.68 4.64
N ALA A 247 -12.49 3.14 5.86
CA ALA A 247 -13.84 3.40 6.34
C ALA A 247 -14.54 4.48 5.50
N LEU A 248 -13.87 5.59 5.21
CA LEU A 248 -14.40 6.66 4.36
C LEU A 248 -14.64 6.19 2.91
N LEU A 249 -13.74 5.37 2.36
CA LEU A 249 -13.92 4.77 1.05
C LEU A 249 -15.15 3.84 1.02
N VAL A 250 -15.29 2.97 2.03
CA VAL A 250 -16.44 2.06 2.17
C VAL A 250 -17.76 2.84 2.21
N LEU A 251 -17.81 3.93 2.97
CA LEU A 251 -19.01 4.79 3.04
C LEU A 251 -19.30 5.46 1.69
N ALA A 252 -18.29 5.95 1.01
CA ALA A 252 -18.45 6.59 -0.30
C ALA A 252 -18.98 5.61 -1.36
N GLU A 253 -18.49 4.36 -1.37
CA GLU A 253 -18.87 3.33 -2.33
C GLU A 253 -20.21 2.65 -2.01
N ASN A 254 -20.61 2.60 -0.73
CA ASN A 254 -21.78 1.86 -0.25
C ASN A 254 -22.90 2.75 0.32
N ARG A 255 -23.14 3.90 -0.30
CA ARG A 255 -24.15 4.90 0.17
C ARG A 255 -25.54 4.31 0.39
N SER A 256 -25.96 3.34 -0.42
CA SER A 256 -27.27 2.66 -0.28
C SER A 256 -27.41 1.84 1.00
N LYS A 257 -26.31 1.41 1.60
CA LYS A 257 -26.31 0.62 2.85
C LYS A 257 -26.46 1.45 4.12
N LYS A 258 -26.40 2.79 4.01
CA LYS A 258 -26.54 3.73 5.12
C LYS A 258 -25.67 3.39 6.35
N LEU A 259 -24.44 2.94 6.10
CA LEU A 259 -23.47 2.66 7.16
C LEU A 259 -23.05 3.97 7.85
N GLU A 260 -22.68 3.89 9.13
CA GLU A 260 -22.31 5.05 9.92
C GLU A 260 -20.86 4.92 10.41
N LEU A 261 -20.14 6.05 10.43
CA LEU A 261 -18.78 6.16 10.91
C LEU A 261 -18.75 6.63 12.35
N ILE A 262 -18.14 5.85 13.22
CA ILE A 262 -17.90 6.22 14.62
C ILE A 262 -16.41 6.45 14.82
N ARG A 263 -16.07 7.60 15.37
CA ARG A 263 -14.71 7.96 15.77
C ARG A 263 -14.59 7.86 17.27
N PRO A 264 -13.75 6.95 17.81
CA PRO A 264 -13.57 6.83 19.26
C PRO A 264 -12.89 8.07 19.84
N ALA A 265 -13.04 8.29 21.14
CA ALA A 265 -12.43 9.42 21.85
C ALA A 265 -10.90 9.43 21.73
N TRP A 266 -10.26 8.27 21.84
CA TRP A 266 -8.83 8.08 21.63
C TRP A 266 -8.60 7.03 20.55
N SER A 267 -7.63 7.29 19.67
CA SER A 267 -7.18 6.29 18.71
C SER A 267 -5.67 6.39 18.48
N ILE A 268 -5.12 5.45 17.72
CA ILE A 268 -3.70 5.43 17.40
C ILE A 268 -3.42 6.26 16.16
N LEU A 269 -2.34 7.05 16.17
CA LEU A 269 -1.82 7.69 14.98
C LEU A 269 -1.10 6.65 14.12
N ALA A 270 -1.75 6.19 13.06
CA ALA A 270 -1.15 5.26 12.13
C ALA A 270 -0.24 6.00 11.14
N GLU A 271 1.03 5.65 11.13
CA GLU A 271 2.11 6.29 10.35
C GLU A 271 2.75 5.29 9.40
N PRO A 272 2.11 4.99 8.24
CA PRO A 272 2.66 4.04 7.28
C PRO A 272 3.89 4.61 6.58
N PRO A 273 5.04 3.92 6.68
CA PRO A 273 6.29 4.42 6.17
C PRO A 273 6.57 3.98 4.74
N VAL A 274 7.54 4.67 4.12
CA VAL A 274 8.04 4.37 2.79
C VAL A 274 9.57 4.33 2.79
N ALA A 275 10.17 3.49 1.93
CA ALA A 275 11.62 3.42 1.79
C ALA A 275 12.05 2.98 0.38
N VAL A 276 13.20 3.48 -0.06
CA VAL A 276 13.92 2.97 -1.23
C VAL A 276 14.61 1.66 -0.85
N VAL A 277 14.56 0.66 -1.73
CA VAL A 277 15.27 -0.61 -1.56
C VAL A 277 16.65 -0.50 -2.21
N ASP A 278 17.64 -0.04 -1.44
CA ASP A 278 18.97 0.39 -1.91
C ASP A 278 19.66 -0.60 -2.86
N ARG A 279 19.67 -1.89 -2.50
CA ARG A 279 20.33 -2.91 -3.35
C ARG A 279 19.63 -3.09 -4.69
N THR A 280 18.32 -3.04 -4.72
CA THR A 280 17.55 -3.18 -5.95
C THR A 280 17.76 -1.98 -6.87
N VAL A 281 17.62 -0.76 -6.36
CA VAL A 281 17.78 0.44 -7.18
C VAL A 281 19.21 0.61 -7.71
N LYS A 282 20.21 0.22 -6.91
CA LYS A 282 21.62 0.19 -7.36
C LYS A 282 21.83 -0.83 -8.48
N LYS A 283 21.29 -2.05 -8.34
CA LYS A 283 21.37 -3.11 -9.36
C LYS A 283 20.67 -2.69 -10.65
N ARG A 284 19.54 -2.00 -10.57
CA ARG A 284 18.69 -1.62 -11.70
C ARG A 284 19.01 -0.26 -12.30
N GLY A 285 19.82 0.57 -11.62
CA GLY A 285 20.10 1.95 -12.03
C GLY A 285 18.88 2.87 -11.91
N THR A 286 17.99 2.61 -10.96
CA THR A 286 16.71 3.31 -10.76
C THR A 286 16.70 4.23 -9.54
N GLN A 287 17.87 4.47 -8.90
CA GLN A 287 17.95 5.19 -7.62
C GLN A 287 17.33 6.59 -7.70
N GLU A 288 17.72 7.39 -8.69
CA GLU A 288 17.27 8.78 -8.81
C GLU A 288 15.74 8.88 -8.93
N VAL A 289 15.16 8.09 -9.83
CA VAL A 289 13.70 8.10 -10.03
C VAL A 289 12.94 7.49 -8.84
N ALA A 290 13.50 6.50 -8.13
CA ALA A 290 12.90 5.93 -6.93
C ALA A 290 12.89 6.92 -5.77
N GLU A 291 13.98 7.67 -5.56
CA GLU A 291 14.03 8.75 -4.58
C GLU A 291 13.07 9.89 -4.93
N ALA A 292 13.03 10.30 -6.20
CA ALA A 292 12.10 11.31 -6.67
C ALA A 292 10.63 10.89 -6.47
N TYR A 293 10.33 9.60 -6.72
CA TYR A 293 9.00 9.01 -6.52
C TYR A 293 8.55 9.12 -5.06
N LEU A 294 9.41 8.77 -4.11
CA LEU A 294 9.06 8.88 -2.68
C LEU A 294 9.01 10.34 -2.21
N LYS A 295 9.89 11.21 -2.71
CA LYS A 295 9.85 12.65 -2.41
C LYS A 295 8.57 13.31 -2.93
N PHE A 296 8.03 12.84 -4.06
CA PHE A 296 6.79 13.36 -4.63
C PHE A 296 5.57 13.13 -3.73
N LEU A 297 5.58 12.12 -2.84
CA LEU A 297 4.57 11.93 -1.79
C LEU A 297 4.44 13.14 -0.85
N TYR A 298 5.52 13.90 -0.65
CA TYR A 298 5.55 15.08 0.22
C TYR A 298 5.28 16.39 -0.54
N SER A 299 5.15 16.36 -1.87
CA SER A 299 4.76 17.52 -2.67
C SER A 299 3.29 17.89 -2.41
N GLU A 300 2.90 19.12 -2.74
CA GLU A 300 1.50 19.55 -2.61
C GLU A 300 0.57 18.62 -3.40
N ILE A 301 0.92 18.25 -4.63
CA ILE A 301 0.15 17.31 -5.45
C ILE A 301 0.06 15.95 -4.77
N GLY A 302 1.17 15.41 -4.28
CA GLY A 302 1.17 14.13 -3.55
C GLY A 302 0.29 14.16 -2.31
N GLN A 303 0.33 15.25 -1.55
CA GLN A 303 -0.46 15.44 -0.35
C GLN A 303 -1.96 15.65 -0.66
N GLU A 304 -2.31 16.34 -1.75
CA GLU A 304 -3.70 16.43 -2.21
C GLU A 304 -4.26 15.08 -2.62
N LEU A 305 -3.47 14.27 -3.32
CA LEU A 305 -3.86 12.90 -3.66
C LEU A 305 -4.03 12.02 -2.41
N CYS A 306 -3.15 12.16 -1.40
CA CYS A 306 -3.35 11.51 -0.11
C CYS A 306 -4.71 11.86 0.49
N ALA A 307 -5.04 13.16 0.58
CA ALA A 307 -6.30 13.63 1.15
C ALA A 307 -7.52 13.18 0.35
N LYS A 308 -7.45 13.20 -0.99
CA LYS A 308 -8.50 12.72 -1.89
C LYS A 308 -8.82 11.24 -1.67
N HIS A 309 -7.80 10.43 -1.35
CA HIS A 309 -7.93 9.01 -1.02
C HIS A 309 -8.07 8.77 0.49
N TYR A 310 -8.49 9.78 1.23
CA TYR A 310 -8.81 9.73 2.66
C TYR A 310 -7.64 9.40 3.58
N PHE A 311 -6.39 9.55 3.14
CA PHE A 311 -5.24 9.59 4.03
C PHE A 311 -5.05 11.00 4.57
N ARG A 312 -4.77 11.16 5.86
CA ARG A 312 -4.51 12.44 6.50
C ARG A 312 -3.17 13.01 6.00
N PRO A 313 -3.16 14.12 5.25
CA PRO A 313 -1.92 14.68 4.74
C PRO A 313 -1.10 15.32 5.87
N ARG A 314 0.23 15.32 5.70
CA ARG A 314 1.16 16.00 6.61
C ARG A 314 1.23 17.52 6.37
N LEU A 315 0.96 17.95 5.15
CA LEU A 315 1.00 19.36 4.79
C LEU A 315 -0.24 20.08 5.33
N GLY A 316 -0.05 20.97 6.32
CA GLY A 316 -1.13 21.65 7.03
C GLY A 316 -2.09 22.43 6.11
N ALA A 317 -1.57 23.08 5.05
CA ALA A 317 -2.40 23.79 4.07
C ALA A 317 -3.34 22.84 3.32
N VAL A 318 -2.89 21.62 2.99
CA VAL A 318 -3.75 20.60 2.38
C VAL A 318 -4.74 20.05 3.40
N LEU A 319 -4.28 19.72 4.62
CA LEU A 319 -5.14 19.22 5.69
C LEU A 319 -6.30 20.17 5.96
N SER A 320 -6.04 21.47 5.98
CA SER A 320 -7.08 22.50 6.20
C SER A 320 -8.14 22.50 5.09
N ARG A 321 -7.75 22.29 3.82
CA ARG A 321 -8.71 22.19 2.69
C ARG A 321 -9.62 20.96 2.78
N PHE A 322 -9.16 19.90 3.42
CA PHE A 322 -9.90 18.63 3.58
C PHE A 322 -10.41 18.39 5.01
N GLN A 323 -10.52 19.44 5.83
CA GLN A 323 -10.88 19.35 7.25
C GLN A 323 -12.22 18.63 7.50
N SER A 324 -13.17 18.70 6.57
CA SER A 324 -14.44 17.98 6.66
C SER A 324 -14.29 16.46 6.71
N HIS A 325 -13.24 15.92 6.08
CA HIS A 325 -12.93 14.49 6.12
C HIS A 325 -12.16 14.11 7.39
N PHE A 326 -11.37 15.03 7.94
CA PHE A 326 -10.39 14.77 9.00
C PHE A 326 -10.65 15.67 10.23
N PRO A 327 -11.72 15.42 10.97
CA PRO A 327 -11.97 16.16 12.21
C PRO A 327 -10.83 15.92 13.22
N LEU A 328 -10.69 16.84 14.15
CA LEU A 328 -9.76 16.70 15.27
C LEU A 328 -10.12 15.48 16.10
N MET A 329 -9.12 14.68 16.41
CA MET A 329 -9.20 13.50 17.27
C MET A 329 -8.04 13.49 18.24
N GLN A 330 -8.17 12.77 19.34
CA GLN A 330 -7.06 12.53 20.26
C GLN A 330 -6.30 11.26 19.83
N PHE A 331 -4.99 11.41 19.69
CA PHE A 331 -4.11 10.32 19.25
C PHE A 331 -3.05 9.99 20.30
N PHE A 332 -2.60 8.75 20.28
CA PHE A 332 -1.33 8.32 20.83
C PHE A 332 -0.52 7.64 19.73
N SER A 333 0.80 7.72 19.83
CA SER A 333 1.71 7.05 18.89
C SER A 333 2.13 5.67 19.42
N VAL A 334 2.69 4.85 18.51
CA VAL A 334 3.33 3.58 18.91
C VAL A 334 4.54 3.83 19.80
N ASP A 335 5.30 4.89 19.52
CA ASP A 335 6.50 5.23 20.28
C ASP A 335 6.15 5.60 21.72
N GLU A 336 5.13 6.47 21.92
CA GLU A 336 4.69 6.90 23.25
C GLU A 336 4.09 5.76 24.08
N MET A 337 3.24 4.95 23.47
CA MET A 337 2.45 3.95 24.21
C MET A 337 3.15 2.60 24.35
N PHE A 338 3.97 2.23 23.37
CA PHE A 338 4.53 0.88 23.25
C PHE A 338 6.06 0.86 23.15
N GLY A 339 6.72 2.02 23.18
CA GLY A 339 8.18 2.12 23.03
C GLY A 339 8.70 1.73 21.64
N GLY A 340 7.88 1.96 20.61
CA GLY A 340 8.20 1.70 19.22
C GLY A 340 7.77 0.32 18.70
N TRP A 341 7.89 0.16 17.38
CA TRP A 341 7.40 -1.05 16.69
C TRP A 341 8.12 -2.34 17.07
N GLU A 342 9.43 -2.31 17.35
CA GLU A 342 10.18 -3.49 17.75
C GLU A 342 9.65 -4.06 19.09
N ASN A 343 9.43 -3.17 20.07
CA ASN A 343 8.87 -3.54 21.38
C ASN A 343 7.41 -4.01 21.24
N ALA A 344 6.59 -3.28 20.48
CA ALA A 344 5.20 -3.66 20.22
C ALA A 344 5.12 -5.03 19.55
N HIS A 345 5.97 -5.31 18.54
CA HIS A 345 6.02 -6.61 17.89
C HIS A 345 6.44 -7.72 18.84
N LYS A 346 7.55 -7.53 19.57
CA LYS A 346 8.08 -8.52 20.52
C LYS A 346 7.05 -8.89 21.57
N ARG A 347 6.33 -7.91 22.11
CA ARG A 347 5.38 -8.13 23.20
C ARG A 347 4.05 -8.73 22.71
N HIS A 348 3.52 -8.23 21.61
CA HIS A 348 2.15 -8.52 21.20
C HIS A 348 2.03 -9.51 20.04
N PHE A 349 2.95 -9.51 19.09
CA PHE A 349 2.77 -10.22 17.80
C PHE A 349 3.81 -11.30 17.50
N SER A 350 4.89 -11.41 18.28
CA SER A 350 5.80 -12.55 18.19
C SER A 350 5.07 -13.85 18.51
N GLU A 351 5.69 -14.98 18.19
CA GLU A 351 5.18 -16.29 18.60
C GLU A 351 5.08 -16.36 20.14
N GLY A 352 3.91 -16.78 20.65
CA GLY A 352 3.61 -16.77 22.08
C GLY A 352 3.41 -15.37 22.69
N GLY A 353 3.35 -14.31 21.90
CA GLY A 353 3.04 -12.95 22.37
C GLY A 353 1.62 -12.81 22.91
N VAL A 354 1.29 -11.61 23.45
CA VAL A 354 -0.01 -11.37 24.11
C VAL A 354 -1.21 -11.73 23.25
N PHE A 355 -1.15 -11.45 21.94
CA PHE A 355 -2.23 -11.84 21.02
C PHE A 355 -2.44 -13.37 20.99
N ASP A 356 -1.36 -14.15 20.89
CA ASP A 356 -1.44 -15.61 20.86
C ASP A 356 -1.96 -16.19 22.18
N GLN A 357 -1.50 -15.63 23.30
CA GLN A 357 -1.94 -16.05 24.64
C GLN A 357 -3.45 -15.85 24.79
N ILE A 358 -3.95 -14.66 24.50
CA ILE A 358 -5.39 -14.34 24.60
C ILE A 358 -6.20 -15.21 23.62
N SER A 359 -5.72 -15.40 22.40
CA SER A 359 -6.41 -16.25 21.41
C SER A 359 -6.52 -17.71 21.89
N ALA A 360 -5.47 -18.24 22.54
CA ALA A 360 -5.48 -19.58 23.12
C ALA A 360 -6.43 -19.70 24.32
N GLU A 361 -6.47 -18.67 25.19
CA GLU A 361 -7.39 -18.60 26.33
C GLU A 361 -8.86 -18.60 25.88
N ILE A 362 -9.19 -17.80 24.84
CA ILE A 362 -10.54 -17.76 24.25
C ILE A 362 -10.92 -19.14 23.67
N ALA A 363 -10.03 -19.74 22.87
CA ALA A 363 -10.27 -21.05 22.27
C ALA A 363 -10.43 -22.16 23.31
N GLY A 364 -9.76 -22.05 24.46
CA GLY A 364 -9.89 -23.00 25.60
C GLY A 364 -11.22 -22.91 26.32
N ARG A 365 -11.90 -21.76 26.32
CA ARG A 365 -13.22 -21.54 26.95
C ARG A 365 -14.39 -21.99 26.05
N SER A 366 -14.15 -22.09 24.77
CA SER A 366 -15.17 -22.49 23.79
C SER A 366 -15.28 -24.01 23.62
N ARG A 367 -14.47 -24.78 24.36
CA ARG A 367 -14.49 -26.22 24.44
C ARG A 367 -15.11 -26.67 25.76
#